data_94d0e4823a0dad1e77c7aff9a2bd8d14
#
_entry.id   94d0e4823a0dad1e77c7aff9a2bd8d14
#
_cell.length_a   1.000
_cell.length_b   1.000
_cell.length_c   1.000
_cell.angle_alpha   90.00
_cell.angle_beta   90.00
_cell.angle_gamma   90.00
#
_symmetry.space_group_name_H-M   'P 1'
#
loop_
_entity.id
_entity.type
_entity.pdbx_description
1 polymer ?
#
loop_
_entity_poly.entity_id
_entity_poly.type
_entity_poly.pdbx_seq_one_letter_code
_entity_poly.pdbx_strand_id
1 'polypeptide(L)'
;MTSDPHGTQGIVSIGSPLPDAAGVLILLHGRGGTAEDILGLGEPIAPEQWAMLAPQASGNSWYPFSFLAPREQNEPYLTSALGRVRAAVDMALAAGIAADKIAIAGFSQGACLATEFVGRNPRRYAALLAFTGGLIGPPGAPIKLTGDLAGTPVLLSSGDPDPHVPWARVQQSADLLQEIGGRVTIRRYPGKPHSVTGEELRSASDVLAVA
;
A
#
# COMPACT_ATOMS: atom_id res chain seq x y z
N MET A 1 -21.97 10.12 15.60
CA MET A 1 -20.75 10.46 14.86
C MET A 1 -19.94 9.18 14.77
N THR A 2 -19.64 8.71 13.58
CA THR A 2 -18.73 7.56 13.39
C THR A 2 -17.35 7.95 13.91
N SER A 3 -16.76 7.14 14.77
CA SER A 3 -15.40 7.34 15.28
C SER A 3 -14.41 7.35 14.11
N ASP A 4 -13.56 8.37 14.00
CA ASP A 4 -12.46 8.45 13.03
C ASP A 4 -11.11 8.43 13.77
N PRO A 5 -10.61 7.24 14.15
CA PRO A 5 -9.43 7.13 14.98
C PRO A 5 -8.16 7.75 14.38
N HIS A 6 -8.06 7.82 13.05
CA HIS A 6 -6.89 8.40 12.36
C HIS A 6 -7.11 9.82 11.83
N GLY A 7 -8.32 10.36 11.93
CA GLY A 7 -8.74 11.61 11.29
C GLY A 7 -7.90 12.85 11.64
N THR A 8 -7.33 12.88 12.85
CA THR A 8 -6.48 13.99 13.31
C THR A 8 -4.99 13.80 13.04
N GLN A 9 -4.59 12.65 12.51
CA GLN A 9 -3.17 12.35 12.26
C GLN A 9 -2.67 13.08 11.00
N GLY A 10 -1.40 13.50 11.02
CA GLY A 10 -0.74 14.18 9.91
C GLY A 10 -0.45 13.29 8.71
N ILE A 11 -0.07 13.93 7.62
CA ILE A 11 0.60 13.30 6.46
C ILE A 11 1.94 14.01 6.33
N VAL A 12 3.03 13.27 6.47
CA VAL A 12 4.38 13.80 6.27
C VAL A 12 4.65 13.84 4.77
N SER A 13 5.25 14.95 4.31
CA SER A 13 5.59 15.14 2.89
C SER A 13 7.07 15.48 2.75
N ILE A 14 7.77 14.78 1.86
CA ILE A 14 9.16 15.06 1.48
C ILE A 14 9.34 14.91 -0.04
N GLY A 15 10.53 15.22 -0.56
CA GLY A 15 10.81 15.20 -1.99
C GLY A 15 10.35 16.50 -2.67
N SER A 16 9.91 16.40 -3.92
CA SER A 16 9.43 17.58 -4.67
C SER A 16 8.18 18.17 -4.02
N PRO A 17 8.03 19.52 -3.96
CA PRO A 17 6.76 20.12 -3.56
C PRO A 17 5.61 19.61 -4.44
N LEU A 18 4.46 19.31 -3.85
CA LEU A 18 3.32 18.72 -4.59
C LEU A 18 2.94 19.48 -5.87
N PRO A 19 2.89 20.84 -5.89
CA PRO A 19 2.55 21.57 -7.11
C PRO A 19 3.55 21.39 -8.26
N ASP A 20 4.80 21.01 -7.95
CA ASP A 20 5.90 20.89 -8.91
C ASP A 20 6.27 19.41 -9.18
N ALA A 21 5.62 18.48 -8.48
CA ALA A 21 5.97 17.07 -8.55
C ALA A 21 5.46 16.41 -9.84
N ALA A 22 6.30 15.62 -10.48
CA ALA A 22 5.94 14.82 -11.65
C ALA A 22 5.07 13.61 -11.31
N GLY A 23 5.03 13.20 -10.04
CA GLY A 23 4.24 12.12 -9.51
C GLY A 23 4.32 12.04 -7.99
N VAL A 24 3.58 11.12 -7.40
CA VAL A 24 3.55 10.92 -5.95
C VAL A 24 3.71 9.45 -5.59
N LEU A 25 4.58 9.18 -4.62
CA LEU A 25 4.67 7.89 -3.93
C LEU A 25 4.04 8.01 -2.53
N ILE A 26 2.90 7.37 -2.32
CA ILE A 26 2.24 7.28 -1.01
C ILE A 26 2.78 6.05 -0.29
N LEU A 27 3.28 6.22 0.93
CA LEU A 27 3.98 5.20 1.71
C LEU A 27 3.25 4.91 3.02
N LEU A 28 2.94 3.63 3.28
CA LEU A 28 2.18 3.19 4.44
C LEU A 28 3.07 2.32 5.35
N HIS A 29 3.31 2.79 6.57
CA HIS A 29 4.19 2.11 7.53
C HIS A 29 3.58 0.81 8.07
N GLY A 30 4.43 -0.09 8.55
CA GLY A 30 4.01 -1.29 9.27
C GLY A 30 3.47 -1.00 10.67
N ARG A 31 2.91 -2.01 11.34
CA ARG A 31 2.49 -1.90 12.75
C ARG A 31 3.68 -1.55 13.62
N GLY A 32 3.52 -0.53 14.47
CA GLY A 32 4.55 -0.01 15.36
C GLY A 32 5.53 0.97 14.72
N GLY A 33 5.50 1.14 13.39
CA GLY A 33 6.32 2.11 12.67
C GLY A 33 5.68 3.50 12.61
N THR A 34 6.40 4.43 12.01
CA THR A 34 5.96 5.83 11.83
C THR A 34 5.97 6.24 10.36
N ALA A 35 5.36 7.39 10.07
CA ALA A 35 5.43 8.02 8.74
C ALA A 35 6.88 8.31 8.33
N GLU A 36 7.70 8.77 9.27
CA GLU A 36 9.11 9.07 9.06
C GLU A 36 9.91 7.79 8.71
N ASP A 37 9.67 6.69 9.44
CA ASP A 37 10.36 5.42 9.19
C ASP A 37 10.12 4.91 7.76
N ILE A 38 8.87 4.98 7.29
CA ILE A 38 8.52 4.42 5.98
C ILE A 38 9.01 5.30 4.82
N LEU A 39 9.23 6.59 5.04
CA LEU A 39 9.82 7.47 4.04
C LEU A 39 11.23 7.04 3.65
N GLY A 40 12.03 6.57 4.63
CA GLY A 40 13.36 6.02 4.35
C GLY A 40 13.34 4.78 3.43
N LEU A 41 12.23 4.02 3.43
CA LEU A 41 12.04 2.92 2.47
C LEU A 41 11.68 3.46 1.07
N GLY A 42 11.06 4.63 1.00
CA GLY A 42 10.66 5.26 -0.26
C GLY A 42 11.82 5.92 -1.01
N GLU A 43 12.82 6.45 -0.31
CA GLU A 43 13.94 7.19 -0.92
C GLU A 43 14.65 6.43 -2.07
N PRO A 44 15.00 5.14 -1.96
CA PRO A 44 15.63 4.39 -3.04
C PRO A 44 14.67 3.97 -4.16
N ILE A 45 13.36 4.21 -4.01
CA ILE A 45 12.32 3.76 -4.94
C ILE A 45 11.78 4.94 -5.76
N ALA A 46 11.55 6.08 -5.11
CA ALA A 46 10.88 7.22 -5.72
C ALA A 46 11.75 7.84 -6.84
N PRO A 47 11.17 8.12 -8.03
CA PRO A 47 11.85 8.92 -9.03
C PRO A 47 12.19 10.32 -8.51
N GLU A 48 13.29 10.92 -9.01
CA GLU A 48 13.88 12.15 -8.47
C GLU A 48 12.91 13.34 -8.36
N GLN A 49 11.97 13.47 -9.29
CA GLN A 49 11.00 14.57 -9.32
C GLN A 49 9.66 14.22 -8.67
N TRP A 50 9.60 13.18 -7.88
CA TRP A 50 8.37 12.78 -7.21
C TRP A 50 8.29 13.34 -5.79
N ALA A 51 7.07 13.64 -5.36
CA ALA A 51 6.77 13.84 -3.95
C ALA A 51 6.57 12.49 -3.26
N MET A 52 6.89 12.41 -1.98
CA MET A 52 6.55 11.27 -1.13
C MET A 52 5.60 11.74 -0.04
N LEU A 53 4.49 11.03 0.15
CA LEU A 53 3.50 11.28 1.18
C LEU A 53 3.39 10.07 2.10
N ALA A 54 3.55 10.27 3.40
CA ALA A 54 3.40 9.22 4.39
C ALA A 54 2.33 9.61 5.42
N PRO A 55 1.11 9.07 5.32
CA PRO A 55 0.12 9.20 6.37
C PRO A 55 0.55 8.50 7.65
N GLN A 56 0.28 9.12 8.82
CA GLN A 56 0.52 8.54 10.13
C GLN A 56 -0.73 7.82 10.65
N ALA A 57 -0.55 6.63 11.22
CA ALA A 57 -1.58 5.92 11.95
C ALA A 57 -1.61 6.35 13.41
N SER A 58 -2.79 6.52 13.99
CA SER A 58 -2.96 6.75 15.44
C SER A 58 -2.40 5.55 16.22
N GLY A 59 -1.58 5.83 17.24
CA GLY A 59 -0.93 4.78 18.02
C GLY A 59 -0.03 3.84 17.21
N ASN A 60 0.48 4.31 16.06
CA ASN A 60 1.37 3.55 15.17
C ASN A 60 0.77 2.23 14.67
N SER A 61 -0.57 2.13 14.57
CA SER A 61 -1.25 0.94 14.08
C SER A 61 -2.51 1.30 13.31
N TRP A 62 -2.63 0.81 12.07
CA TRP A 62 -3.75 1.09 11.19
C TRP A 62 -5.06 0.43 11.64
N TYR A 63 -4.97 -0.74 12.27
CA TYR A 63 -6.10 -1.48 12.83
C TYR A 63 -5.61 -2.46 13.90
N PRO A 64 -6.46 -2.80 14.90
CA PRO A 64 -5.99 -3.48 16.12
C PRO A 64 -5.62 -4.95 15.92
N PHE A 65 -6.40 -5.70 15.14
CA PHE A 65 -6.23 -7.16 14.99
C PHE A 65 -5.41 -7.54 13.76
N SER A 66 -5.29 -8.84 13.48
CA SER A 66 -4.68 -9.34 12.26
C SER A 66 -5.47 -8.92 11.02
N PHE A 67 -4.79 -8.71 9.90
CA PHE A 67 -5.44 -8.51 8.60
C PHE A 67 -6.22 -9.75 8.13
N LEU A 68 -5.95 -10.91 8.73
CA LEU A 68 -6.69 -12.16 8.50
C LEU A 68 -7.89 -12.33 9.44
N ALA A 69 -8.13 -11.40 10.36
CA ALA A 69 -9.34 -11.39 11.18
C ALA A 69 -10.57 -10.96 10.35
N PRO A 70 -11.79 -11.29 10.81
CA PRO A 70 -12.99 -10.68 10.26
C PRO A 70 -12.90 -9.15 10.25
N ARG A 71 -13.28 -8.52 9.12
CA ARG A 71 -13.13 -7.07 8.93
C ARG A 71 -13.79 -6.26 10.05
N GLU A 72 -14.94 -6.72 10.51
CA GLU A 72 -15.75 -6.09 11.54
C GLU A 72 -15.00 -5.94 12.87
N GLN A 73 -14.04 -6.84 13.15
CA GLN A 73 -13.20 -6.74 14.35
C GLN A 73 -12.18 -5.60 14.23
N ASN A 74 -11.83 -5.19 13.02
CA ASN A 74 -10.89 -4.10 12.75
C ASN A 74 -11.59 -2.73 12.60
N GLU A 75 -12.93 -2.69 12.64
CA GLU A 75 -13.67 -1.43 12.59
C GLU A 75 -13.74 -0.74 13.98
N PRO A 76 -13.78 0.58 14.05
CA PRO A 76 -13.81 1.56 12.93
C PRO A 76 -12.42 1.93 12.39
N TYR A 77 -11.35 1.35 12.91
CA TYR A 77 -9.97 1.68 12.57
C TYR A 77 -9.66 1.42 11.11
N LEU A 78 -10.12 0.31 10.53
CA LEU A 78 -9.85 -0.03 9.13
C LEU A 78 -10.51 0.95 8.17
N THR A 79 -11.75 1.33 8.41
CA THR A 79 -12.42 2.36 7.59
C THR A 79 -11.71 3.71 7.70
N SER A 80 -11.31 4.12 8.92
CA SER A 80 -10.53 5.33 9.14
C SER A 80 -9.17 5.29 8.45
N ALA A 81 -8.45 4.14 8.52
CA ALA A 81 -7.16 3.94 7.84
C ALA A 81 -7.29 4.09 6.31
N LEU A 82 -8.29 3.46 5.70
CA LEU A 82 -8.57 3.62 4.27
C LEU A 82 -8.91 5.08 3.91
N GLY A 83 -9.59 5.79 4.82
CA GLY A 83 -9.84 7.23 4.71
C GLY A 83 -8.54 8.05 4.69
N ARG A 84 -7.53 7.68 5.48
CA ARG A 84 -6.21 8.35 5.45
C ARG A 84 -5.45 8.14 4.14
N VAL A 85 -5.50 6.91 3.59
CA VAL A 85 -4.92 6.66 2.26
C VAL A 85 -5.64 7.48 1.20
N ARG A 86 -6.98 7.55 1.25
CA ARG A 86 -7.77 8.39 0.36
C ARG A 86 -7.39 9.86 0.47
N ALA A 87 -7.25 10.39 1.69
CA ALA A 87 -6.83 11.77 1.89
C ALA A 87 -5.48 12.08 1.24
N ALA A 88 -4.50 11.17 1.30
CA ALA A 88 -3.22 11.34 0.62
C ALA A 88 -3.37 11.33 -0.92
N VAL A 89 -4.22 10.44 -1.47
CA VAL A 89 -4.54 10.42 -2.90
C VAL A 89 -5.24 11.71 -3.32
N ASP A 90 -6.21 12.17 -2.54
CA ASP A 90 -6.96 13.39 -2.84
C ASP A 90 -6.06 14.64 -2.77
N MET A 91 -5.07 14.68 -1.87
CA MET A 91 -4.05 15.75 -1.84
C MET A 91 -3.25 15.80 -3.15
N ALA A 92 -2.81 14.64 -3.66
CA ALA A 92 -2.09 14.55 -4.93
C ALA A 92 -2.96 15.01 -6.11
N LEU A 93 -4.21 14.51 -6.18
CA LEU A 93 -5.17 14.89 -7.22
C LEU A 93 -5.49 16.39 -7.18
N ALA A 94 -5.67 16.98 -6.00
CA ALA A 94 -5.94 18.41 -5.82
C ALA A 94 -4.74 19.28 -6.23
N ALA A 95 -3.51 18.75 -6.15
CA ALA A 95 -2.30 19.41 -6.68
C ALA A 95 -2.15 19.26 -8.21
N GLY A 96 -3.10 18.61 -8.90
CA GLY A 96 -3.08 18.42 -10.35
C GLY A 96 -2.34 17.17 -10.83
N ILE A 97 -1.89 16.31 -9.93
CA ILE A 97 -1.19 15.07 -10.29
C ILE A 97 -2.21 14.04 -10.74
N ALA A 98 -2.08 13.53 -11.97
CA ALA A 98 -2.98 12.52 -12.50
C ALA A 98 -2.89 11.19 -11.74
N ALA A 99 -3.99 10.42 -11.68
CA ALA A 99 -4.03 9.19 -10.91
C ALA A 99 -2.98 8.15 -11.36
N ASP A 100 -2.69 8.10 -12.66
CA ASP A 100 -1.66 7.22 -13.24
C ASP A 100 -0.20 7.68 -12.95
N LYS A 101 -0.04 8.79 -12.21
CA LYS A 101 1.23 9.27 -11.62
C LYS A 101 1.23 9.17 -10.09
N ILE A 102 0.28 8.45 -9.50
CA ILE A 102 0.22 8.16 -8.07
C ILE A 102 0.55 6.69 -7.85
N ALA A 103 1.64 6.39 -7.15
CA ALA A 103 1.97 5.07 -6.67
C ALA A 103 1.61 4.91 -5.19
N ILE A 104 1.18 3.72 -4.79
CA ILE A 104 0.86 3.41 -3.40
C ILE A 104 1.74 2.24 -2.96
N ALA A 105 2.51 2.44 -1.91
CA ALA A 105 3.43 1.44 -1.37
C ALA A 105 3.19 1.21 0.12
N GLY A 106 3.61 0.07 0.63
CA GLY A 106 3.57 -0.18 2.06
C GLY A 106 4.34 -1.42 2.47
N PHE A 107 4.64 -1.49 3.76
CA PHE A 107 5.27 -2.66 4.38
C PHE A 107 4.35 -3.28 5.42
N SER A 108 4.25 -4.62 5.46
CA SER A 108 3.53 -5.38 6.49
C SER A 108 2.06 -4.93 6.61
N GLN A 109 1.62 -4.40 7.75
CA GLN A 109 0.27 -3.86 7.92
C GLN A 109 -0.06 -2.77 6.88
N GLY A 110 0.90 -1.90 6.56
CA GLY A 110 0.76 -0.89 5.52
C GLY A 110 0.67 -1.49 4.12
N ALA A 111 1.36 -2.60 3.84
CA ALA A 111 1.22 -3.33 2.57
C ALA A 111 -0.17 -3.95 2.41
N CYS A 112 -0.74 -4.49 3.50
CA CYS A 112 -2.11 -4.98 3.49
C CYS A 112 -3.11 -3.85 3.24
N LEU A 113 -2.91 -2.69 3.88
CA LEU A 113 -3.75 -1.51 3.70
C LEU A 113 -3.66 -0.96 2.26
N ALA A 114 -2.44 -0.87 1.69
CA ALA A 114 -2.21 -0.45 0.31
C ALA A 114 -2.93 -1.36 -0.69
N THR A 115 -2.78 -2.68 -0.51
CA THR A 115 -3.41 -3.70 -1.36
C THR A 115 -4.94 -3.62 -1.29
N GLU A 116 -5.48 -3.48 -0.08
CA GLU A 116 -6.92 -3.35 0.17
C GLU A 116 -7.47 -2.06 -0.45
N PHE A 117 -6.76 -0.94 -0.28
CA PHE A 117 -7.17 0.36 -0.83
C PHE A 117 -7.23 0.33 -2.36
N VAL A 118 -6.16 -0.13 -3.02
CA VAL A 118 -6.08 -0.19 -4.48
C VAL A 118 -7.11 -1.16 -5.06
N GLY A 119 -7.27 -2.34 -4.45
CA GLY A 119 -8.25 -3.33 -4.89
C GLY A 119 -9.70 -2.85 -4.78
N ARG A 120 -10.02 -1.99 -3.79
CA ARG A 120 -11.39 -1.47 -3.59
C ARG A 120 -11.63 -0.09 -4.20
N ASN A 121 -10.59 0.56 -4.71
CA ASN A 121 -10.69 1.84 -5.41
C ASN A 121 -9.99 1.74 -6.77
N PRO A 122 -10.38 0.77 -7.62
CA PRO A 122 -9.66 0.47 -8.84
C PRO A 122 -9.73 1.64 -9.82
N ARG A 123 -8.59 1.96 -10.36
CA ARG A 123 -8.33 2.90 -11.46
C ARG A 123 -6.91 2.68 -11.93
N ARG A 124 -6.50 3.32 -13.00
CA ARG A 124 -5.10 3.36 -13.37
C ARG A 124 -4.31 4.15 -12.33
N TYR A 125 -3.40 3.47 -11.62
CA TYR A 125 -2.35 4.07 -10.79
C TYR A 125 -0.99 3.91 -11.46
N ALA A 126 0.01 4.69 -11.02
CA ALA A 126 1.39 4.46 -11.42
C ALA A 126 1.86 3.06 -11.01
N ALA A 127 1.64 2.68 -9.74
CA ALA A 127 1.90 1.33 -9.26
C ALA A 127 1.22 1.04 -7.90
N LEU A 128 1.06 -0.26 -7.58
CA LEU A 128 0.93 -0.78 -6.22
C LEU A 128 2.20 -1.57 -5.87
N LEU A 129 2.86 -1.21 -4.77
CA LEU A 129 4.09 -1.86 -4.29
C LEU A 129 3.85 -2.38 -2.86
N ALA A 130 3.58 -3.66 -2.71
CA ALA A 130 3.24 -4.27 -1.42
C ALA A 130 4.36 -5.21 -0.95
N PHE A 131 5.11 -4.76 0.06
CA PHE A 131 6.19 -5.51 0.69
C PHE A 131 5.64 -6.29 1.89
N THR A 132 5.47 -7.59 1.73
CA THR A 132 4.95 -8.53 2.74
C THR A 132 3.54 -8.14 3.20
N GLY A 133 2.56 -8.28 2.31
CA GLY A 133 1.15 -7.95 2.56
C GLY A 133 0.20 -8.60 1.55
N GLY A 134 -1.09 -8.40 1.74
CA GLY A 134 -2.15 -8.88 0.87
C GLY A 134 -3.52 -8.36 1.29
N LEU A 135 -4.57 -8.72 0.57
CA LEU A 135 -5.96 -8.30 0.83
C LEU A 135 -6.43 -8.70 2.24
N ILE A 136 -7.22 -7.83 2.84
CA ILE A 136 -7.71 -7.95 4.21
C ILE A 136 -8.98 -8.81 4.27
N GLY A 137 -9.02 -9.78 5.18
CA GLY A 137 -10.16 -10.63 5.44
C GLY A 137 -9.77 -12.04 5.89
N PRO A 138 -10.69 -12.81 6.50
CA PRO A 138 -10.37 -14.13 7.02
C PRO A 138 -10.07 -15.16 5.91
N PRO A 139 -9.23 -16.16 6.22
CA PRO A 139 -9.00 -17.27 5.29
C PRO A 139 -10.31 -17.99 4.97
N GLY A 140 -10.48 -18.36 3.68
CA GLY A 140 -11.69 -19.08 3.23
C GLY A 140 -12.91 -18.20 3.01
N ALA A 141 -12.94 -16.95 3.48
CA ALA A 141 -14.02 -16.04 3.13
C ALA A 141 -13.82 -15.49 1.70
N PRO A 142 -14.92 -15.32 0.94
CA PRO A 142 -14.84 -14.76 -0.39
C PRO A 142 -14.44 -13.27 -0.33
N ILE A 143 -13.38 -12.91 -1.04
CA ILE A 143 -13.00 -11.52 -1.28
C ILE A 143 -13.46 -11.18 -2.70
N LYS A 144 -14.37 -10.21 -2.82
CA LYS A 144 -14.82 -9.72 -4.12
C LYS A 144 -14.21 -8.35 -4.37
N LEU A 145 -13.53 -8.21 -5.49
CA LEU A 145 -13.11 -6.94 -6.06
C LEU A 145 -13.98 -6.66 -7.30
N THR A 146 -14.23 -5.40 -7.57
CA THR A 146 -15.01 -4.96 -8.74
C THR A 146 -14.36 -3.73 -9.35
N GLY A 147 -14.54 -3.49 -10.63
CA GLY A 147 -13.96 -2.38 -11.36
C GLY A 147 -12.74 -2.81 -12.18
N ASP A 148 -11.91 -1.86 -12.60
CA ASP A 148 -10.77 -2.10 -13.48
C ASP A 148 -9.55 -1.29 -13.03
N LEU A 149 -8.43 -1.98 -12.81
CA LEU A 149 -7.12 -1.38 -12.55
C LEU A 149 -6.44 -0.85 -13.81
N ALA A 150 -7.03 -1.07 -14.98
CA ALA A 150 -6.60 -0.52 -16.27
C ALA A 150 -5.10 -0.73 -16.55
N GLY A 151 -4.58 -1.91 -16.25
CA GLY A 151 -3.17 -2.27 -16.44
C GLY A 151 -2.23 -1.66 -15.40
N THR A 152 -2.70 -1.22 -14.24
CA THR A 152 -1.82 -0.78 -13.13
C THR A 152 -0.75 -1.82 -12.83
N PRO A 153 0.55 -1.45 -12.81
CA PRO A 153 1.60 -2.34 -12.35
C PRO A 153 1.42 -2.66 -10.86
N VAL A 154 1.50 -3.94 -10.51
CA VAL A 154 1.39 -4.42 -9.13
C VAL A 154 2.58 -5.30 -8.81
N LEU A 155 3.33 -4.94 -7.79
CA LEU A 155 4.39 -5.77 -7.21
C LEU A 155 3.94 -6.23 -5.81
N LEU A 156 3.78 -7.54 -5.64
CA LEU A 156 3.60 -8.17 -4.34
C LEU A 156 4.84 -9.00 -4.02
N SER A 157 5.51 -8.72 -2.92
CA SER A 157 6.67 -9.48 -2.48
C SER A 157 6.51 -9.96 -1.05
N SER A 158 7.00 -11.15 -0.72
CA SER A 158 6.98 -11.66 0.65
C SER A 158 8.02 -12.75 0.88
N GLY A 159 8.45 -12.87 2.14
CA GLY A 159 9.13 -14.08 2.61
C GLY A 159 8.20 -15.29 2.62
N ASP A 160 8.78 -16.49 2.55
CA ASP A 160 8.04 -17.72 2.76
C ASP A 160 8.97 -18.80 3.37
N PRO A 161 8.65 -19.25 4.63
CA PRO A 161 7.55 -18.80 5.45
C PRO A 161 7.73 -17.38 6.00
N ASP A 162 6.60 -16.66 6.15
CA ASP A 162 6.55 -15.39 6.89
C ASP A 162 5.64 -15.58 8.12
N PRO A 163 6.03 -15.08 9.32
CA PRO A 163 5.28 -15.33 10.56
C PRO A 163 3.91 -14.64 10.60
N HIS A 164 3.68 -13.63 9.76
CA HIS A 164 2.47 -12.80 9.79
C HIS A 164 1.62 -12.90 8.53
N VAL A 165 2.28 -13.08 7.37
CA VAL A 165 1.61 -13.05 6.05
C VAL A 165 1.81 -14.37 5.32
N PRO A 166 0.83 -15.28 5.37
CA PRO A 166 0.91 -16.54 4.64
C PRO A 166 1.04 -16.33 3.13
N TRP A 167 1.97 -17.05 2.49
CA TRP A 167 2.18 -16.96 1.04
C TRP A 167 0.89 -17.19 0.23
N ALA A 168 0.03 -18.10 0.68
CA ALA A 168 -1.26 -18.37 0.05
C ALA A 168 -2.15 -17.11 -0.05
N ARG A 169 -2.07 -16.18 0.91
CA ARG A 169 -2.80 -14.92 0.87
C ARG A 169 -2.17 -13.94 -0.13
N VAL A 170 -0.85 -13.92 -0.25
CA VAL A 170 -0.16 -13.11 -1.28
C VAL A 170 -0.58 -13.59 -2.67
N GLN A 171 -0.57 -14.90 -2.91
CA GLN A 171 -1.01 -15.52 -4.15
C GLN A 171 -2.47 -15.19 -4.46
N GLN A 172 -3.38 -15.42 -3.51
CA GLN A 172 -4.80 -15.08 -3.67
C GLN A 172 -5.01 -13.59 -4.01
N SER A 173 -4.24 -12.71 -3.37
CA SER A 173 -4.33 -11.27 -3.63
C SER A 173 -3.86 -10.93 -5.04
N ALA A 174 -2.80 -11.58 -5.51
CA ALA A 174 -2.30 -11.44 -6.86
C ALA A 174 -3.35 -11.84 -7.91
N ASP A 175 -3.95 -13.02 -7.72
CA ASP A 175 -4.97 -13.55 -8.63
C ASP A 175 -6.16 -12.58 -8.73
N LEU A 176 -6.69 -12.11 -7.60
CA LEU A 176 -7.83 -11.19 -7.56
C LEU A 176 -7.52 -9.81 -8.15
N LEU A 177 -6.31 -9.27 -7.94
CA LEU A 177 -5.90 -8.01 -8.55
C LEU A 177 -5.70 -8.16 -10.07
N GLN A 178 -5.24 -9.32 -10.52
CA GLN A 178 -5.11 -9.63 -11.94
C GLN A 178 -6.50 -9.77 -12.60
N GLU A 179 -7.48 -10.39 -11.93
CA GLU A 179 -8.86 -10.51 -12.42
C GLU A 179 -9.52 -9.14 -12.70
N ILE A 180 -9.15 -8.11 -11.93
CA ILE A 180 -9.61 -6.73 -12.14
C ILE A 180 -8.62 -5.88 -12.94
N GLY A 181 -7.85 -6.47 -13.84
CA GLY A 181 -7.03 -5.77 -14.83
C GLY A 181 -5.67 -5.26 -14.34
N GLY A 182 -5.16 -5.69 -13.19
CA GLY A 182 -3.81 -5.37 -12.74
C GLY A 182 -2.73 -6.17 -13.51
N ARG A 183 -1.58 -5.53 -13.80
CA ARG A 183 -0.38 -6.24 -14.29
C ARG A 183 0.45 -6.70 -13.09
N VAL A 184 0.16 -7.90 -12.60
CA VAL A 184 0.70 -8.39 -11.33
C VAL A 184 2.02 -9.14 -11.51
N THR A 185 3.02 -8.76 -10.74
CA THR A 185 4.28 -9.47 -10.52
C THR A 185 4.36 -9.89 -9.05
N ILE A 186 4.61 -11.17 -8.80
CA ILE A 186 4.85 -11.68 -7.45
C ILE A 186 6.30 -12.09 -7.28
N ARG A 187 6.86 -11.85 -6.08
CA ARG A 187 8.22 -12.24 -5.69
C ARG A 187 8.18 -13.00 -4.37
N ARG A 188 8.55 -14.27 -4.42
CA ARG A 188 8.66 -15.15 -3.25
C ARG A 188 10.11 -15.29 -2.84
N TYR A 189 10.42 -15.01 -1.58
CA TYR A 189 11.77 -15.07 -1.04
C TYR A 189 11.86 -16.16 0.05
N PRO A 190 12.33 -17.38 -0.31
CA PRO A 190 12.43 -18.47 0.66
C PRO A 190 13.33 -18.10 1.84
N GLY A 191 12.81 -18.28 3.07
CA GLY A 191 13.56 -18.03 4.30
C GLY A 191 13.88 -16.57 4.62
N LYS A 192 13.36 -15.62 3.83
CA LYS A 192 13.54 -14.18 4.12
C LYS A 192 12.83 -13.82 5.43
N PRO A 193 13.48 -13.10 6.36
CA PRO A 193 12.82 -12.59 7.56
C PRO A 193 11.74 -11.56 7.20
N HIS A 194 10.89 -11.20 8.19
CA HIS A 194 9.85 -10.17 8.03
C HIS A 194 10.47 -8.77 7.93
N SER A 195 10.99 -8.46 6.75
CA SER A 195 11.71 -7.21 6.43
C SER A 195 11.62 -6.92 4.93
N VAL A 196 12.11 -5.76 4.50
CA VAL A 196 12.28 -5.41 3.09
C VAL A 196 13.77 -5.50 2.74
N THR A 197 14.09 -6.10 1.60
CA THR A 197 15.46 -6.27 1.10
C THR A 197 15.80 -5.26 0.01
N GLY A 198 17.09 -5.03 -0.20
CA GLY A 198 17.54 -4.19 -1.33
C GLY A 198 17.13 -4.71 -2.71
N GLU A 199 16.90 -6.02 -2.87
CA GLU A 199 16.38 -6.60 -4.11
C GLU A 199 14.92 -6.22 -4.34
N GLU A 200 14.09 -6.25 -3.29
CA GLU A 200 12.70 -5.80 -3.37
C GLU A 200 12.60 -4.31 -3.71
N LEU A 201 13.48 -3.48 -3.13
CA LEU A 201 13.53 -2.04 -3.42
C LEU A 201 13.94 -1.78 -4.88
N ARG A 202 14.94 -2.49 -5.41
CA ARG A 202 15.30 -2.40 -6.83
C ARG A 202 14.14 -2.80 -7.75
N SER A 203 13.47 -3.93 -7.44
CA SER A 203 12.30 -4.36 -8.21
C SER A 203 11.17 -3.33 -8.20
N ALA A 204 10.98 -2.64 -7.08
CA ALA A 204 9.98 -1.57 -6.96
C ALA A 204 10.38 -0.32 -7.77
N SER A 205 11.66 0.06 -7.72
CA SER A 205 12.20 1.15 -8.53
C SER A 205 12.04 0.88 -10.03
N ASP A 206 12.35 -0.35 -10.48
CA ASP A 206 12.19 -0.77 -11.88
C ASP A 206 10.70 -0.67 -12.32
N VAL A 207 9.76 -1.02 -11.44
CA VAL A 207 8.31 -0.89 -11.71
C VAL A 207 7.91 0.57 -11.89
N LEU A 208 8.44 1.49 -11.07
CA LEU A 208 8.13 2.93 -11.18
C LEU A 208 8.83 3.61 -12.35
N ALA A 209 10.00 3.13 -12.77
CA ALA A 209 10.73 3.71 -13.89
C ALA A 209 10.00 3.57 -15.25
N VAL A 210 9.04 2.65 -15.36
CA VAL A 210 8.25 2.37 -16.56
C VAL A 210 6.77 2.73 -16.44
N ALA A 211 6.39 3.43 -15.37
CA ALA A 211 5.01 3.79 -15.03
C ALA A 211 4.55 5.14 -15.62
#